data_94fee7e9370b81c388ac335d6ff650b8
#
_entry.id   94fee7e9370b81c388ac335d6ff650b8
#
_cell.length_a   1.000
_cell.length_b   1.000
_cell.length_c   1.000
_cell.angle_alpha   90.00
_cell.angle_beta   90.00
_cell.angle_gamma   90.00
#
_symmetry.space_group_name_H-M   'P 1'
#
loop_
_entity.id
_entity.type
_entity.pdbx_description
1 polymer ?
#
loop_
_entity_poly.entity_id
_entity_poly.type
_entity_poly.pdbx_seq_one_letter_code
_entity_poly.pdbx_strand_id
1 'polypeptide(L)'
;MENNFKRDIEKIEIPFQLHERSKKGIQEAKSEMGGTVKRFVKKRIAITVMAACLMVPTGAFAYQSLLADDLYGSFDNVKKHIANITMKSYLLFDAKLSQAKGDLGKEQYEQFKEVLYVITNAKLEFGDKNGNIDYSQVPSENLEEIKAALYDIQPYFDKLNDELSSKEVLTAEEFEQYIQALITYETVMAKTGVSSPPEIEMVPIDLQEAFMNARNVLEYVNEKQRKIN
;
A
#
# COMPACT_ATOMS: atom_id res chain seq x y z
N MET A 1 -36.98 5.56 -21.10
CA MET A 1 -36.46 4.18 -21.29
C MET A 1 -35.70 3.63 -20.06
N GLU A 2 -35.46 4.42 -19.05
CA GLU A 2 -34.65 4.06 -17.88
C GLU A 2 -35.34 3.19 -16.81
N ASN A 3 -36.66 3.14 -16.83
CA ASN A 3 -37.44 2.45 -15.77
C ASN A 3 -37.66 0.94 -15.99
N ASN A 4 -37.35 0.37 -17.17
CA ASN A 4 -37.55 -1.05 -17.42
C ASN A 4 -36.39 -1.91 -16.94
N PHE A 5 -35.17 -1.43 -17.04
CA PHE A 5 -33.97 -2.17 -16.64
C PHE A 5 -33.88 -2.41 -15.11
N LYS A 6 -34.29 -1.41 -14.33
CA LYS A 6 -34.33 -1.53 -12.86
C LYS A 6 -35.37 -2.55 -12.40
N ARG A 7 -36.53 -2.62 -13.08
CA ARG A 7 -37.60 -3.59 -12.79
C ARG A 7 -37.25 -5.01 -13.20
N ASP A 8 -36.40 -5.18 -14.21
CA ASP A 8 -35.98 -6.51 -14.65
C ASP A 8 -34.87 -7.07 -13.75
N ILE A 9 -34.02 -6.21 -13.17
CA ILE A 9 -33.02 -6.61 -12.15
C ILE A 9 -33.69 -7.00 -10.82
N GLU A 10 -34.75 -6.30 -10.41
CA GLU A 10 -35.52 -6.62 -9.20
C GLU A 10 -36.29 -7.97 -9.28
N LYS A 11 -36.45 -8.51 -10.49
CA LYS A 11 -37.12 -9.83 -10.75
C LYS A 11 -36.14 -11.01 -10.75
N ILE A 12 -34.85 -10.77 -10.65
CA ILE A 12 -33.87 -11.86 -10.59
C ILE A 12 -33.91 -12.45 -9.19
N GLU A 13 -34.63 -13.56 -9.03
CA GLU A 13 -34.53 -14.35 -7.80
C GLU A 13 -33.16 -14.98 -7.68
N ILE A 14 -32.39 -14.49 -6.71
CA ILE A 14 -31.09 -15.07 -6.36
C ILE A 14 -31.35 -16.44 -5.70
N PRO A 15 -30.93 -17.57 -6.30
CA PRO A 15 -31.19 -18.88 -5.73
C PRO A 15 -30.57 -18.96 -4.33
N PHE A 16 -31.35 -19.46 -3.37
CA PHE A 16 -30.92 -19.66 -1.95
C PHE A 16 -29.61 -20.43 -1.83
N GLN A 17 -29.33 -21.33 -2.77
CA GLN A 17 -28.08 -22.09 -2.86
C GLN A 17 -26.84 -21.21 -3.10
N LEU A 18 -26.97 -20.05 -3.73
CA LEU A 18 -25.87 -19.08 -3.91
C LEU A 18 -25.48 -18.41 -2.60
N HIS A 19 -26.47 -18.13 -1.76
CA HIS A 19 -26.24 -17.58 -0.42
C HIS A 19 -25.57 -18.59 0.52
N GLU A 20 -25.96 -19.86 0.45
CA GLU A 20 -25.34 -20.96 1.19
C GLU A 20 -23.88 -21.22 0.72
N ARG A 21 -23.64 -21.23 -0.58
CA ARG A 21 -22.29 -21.39 -1.14
C ARG A 21 -21.38 -20.23 -0.80
N SER A 22 -21.90 -19.01 -0.80
CA SER A 22 -21.16 -17.82 -0.37
C SER A 22 -20.76 -17.90 1.13
N LYS A 23 -21.72 -18.28 2.00
CA LYS A 23 -21.42 -18.52 3.43
C LYS A 23 -20.38 -19.61 3.65
N LYS A 24 -20.49 -20.72 2.91
CA LYS A 24 -19.56 -21.84 3.02
C LYS A 24 -18.16 -21.45 2.54
N GLY A 25 -18.06 -20.73 1.40
CA GLY A 25 -16.78 -20.19 0.93
C GLY A 25 -16.11 -19.21 1.90
N ILE A 26 -16.89 -18.35 2.57
CA ILE A 26 -16.40 -17.44 3.61
C ILE A 26 -15.92 -18.23 4.84
N GLN A 27 -16.63 -19.30 5.21
CA GLN A 27 -16.27 -20.12 6.37
C GLN A 27 -15.06 -21.01 6.12
N GLU A 28 -14.89 -21.54 4.92
CA GLU A 28 -13.70 -22.26 4.46
C GLU A 28 -12.48 -21.32 4.38
N ALA A 29 -12.63 -20.15 3.77
CA ALA A 29 -11.57 -19.12 3.74
C ALA A 29 -11.14 -18.68 5.15
N LYS A 30 -12.09 -18.52 6.09
CA LYS A 30 -11.78 -18.22 7.50
C LYS A 30 -11.05 -19.36 8.21
N SER A 31 -11.38 -20.61 7.91
CA SER A 31 -10.72 -21.79 8.53
C SER A 31 -9.30 -21.96 7.99
N GLU A 32 -9.07 -21.73 6.71
CA GLU A 32 -7.74 -21.75 6.09
C GLU A 32 -6.85 -20.61 6.58
N MET A 33 -7.41 -19.40 6.77
CA MET A 33 -6.68 -18.25 7.31
C MET A 33 -6.35 -18.43 8.80
N GLY A 34 -7.20 -19.07 9.59
CA GLY A 34 -6.98 -19.28 11.02
C GLY A 34 -5.77 -20.14 11.37
N GLY A 35 -5.34 -21.03 10.48
CA GLY A 35 -4.16 -21.88 10.65
C GLY A 35 -2.83 -21.21 10.27
N THR A 36 -2.86 -20.31 9.31
CA THR A 36 -1.65 -19.68 8.73
C THR A 36 -1.28 -18.38 9.44
N VAL A 37 -2.29 -17.63 9.92
CA VAL A 37 -2.08 -16.33 10.57
C VAL A 37 -1.26 -16.42 11.87
N LYS A 38 -1.38 -17.51 12.63
CA LYS A 38 -0.60 -17.69 13.89
C LYS A 38 0.91 -17.88 13.68
N ARG A 39 1.37 -18.27 12.49
CA ARG A 39 2.80 -18.43 12.18
C ARG A 39 3.43 -17.17 11.57
N PHE A 40 2.65 -16.32 10.91
CA PHE A 40 3.13 -15.09 10.28
C PHE A 40 3.22 -13.88 11.22
N VAL A 41 2.56 -13.92 12.37
CA VAL A 41 2.55 -12.83 13.38
C VAL A 41 3.92 -12.59 14.02
N LYS A 42 4.89 -13.52 13.91
CA LYS A 42 6.23 -13.38 14.51
C LYS A 42 7.31 -12.77 13.64
N LYS A 43 7.02 -12.41 12.36
CA LYS A 43 7.97 -11.71 11.47
C LYS A 43 7.26 -10.59 10.69
N ARG A 44 6.70 -9.64 11.39
CA ARG A 44 6.24 -8.39 10.78
C ARG A 44 7.40 -7.40 10.79
N ILE A 45 8.19 -7.41 9.74
CA ILE A 45 9.07 -6.30 9.41
C ILE A 45 8.17 -5.25 8.76
N ALA A 46 8.19 -4.02 9.24
CA ALA A 46 7.42 -2.89 8.70
C ALA A 46 7.93 -2.40 7.35
N ILE A 47 8.05 -3.28 6.45
CA ILE A 47 8.36 -2.98 5.05
C ILE A 47 7.05 -2.65 4.31
N THR A 48 6.14 -1.97 4.98
CA THR A 48 4.76 -1.97 4.52
C THR A 48 4.24 -0.63 4.06
N VAL A 49 5.08 0.37 3.99
CA VAL A 49 4.61 1.67 3.49
C VAL A 49 4.27 1.64 2.00
N MET A 50 4.81 0.68 1.24
CA MET A 50 4.50 0.53 -0.18
C MET A 50 3.92 -0.81 -0.61
N ALA A 51 3.97 -1.83 0.24
CA ALA A 51 3.42 -3.16 -0.06
C ALA A 51 2.22 -3.57 0.82
N ALA A 52 1.87 -2.79 1.85
CA ALA A 52 0.79 -3.11 2.80
C ALA A 52 -0.62 -2.98 2.24
N CYS A 53 -0.77 -2.78 0.96
CA CYS A 53 -2.09 -2.67 0.34
C CYS A 53 -2.77 -4.01 0.07
N LEU A 54 -2.38 -5.13 0.66
CA LEU A 54 -2.83 -6.40 0.10
C LEU A 54 -3.46 -7.37 1.10
N MET A 55 -4.56 -6.99 1.80
CA MET A 55 -5.52 -7.98 2.32
C MET A 55 -6.91 -7.36 2.47
N VAL A 56 -7.77 -7.60 1.50
CA VAL A 56 -9.21 -7.26 1.57
C VAL A 56 -10.03 -8.48 1.16
N PRO A 57 -11.11 -8.81 1.90
CA PRO A 57 -12.07 -9.83 1.49
C PRO A 57 -12.80 -9.43 0.22
N THR A 58 -12.96 -10.37 -0.70
CA THR A 58 -13.66 -10.18 -1.98
C THR A 58 -15.16 -9.96 -1.73
N GLY A 59 -15.63 -8.74 -1.95
CA GLY A 59 -17.06 -8.38 -2.03
C GLY A 59 -17.35 -7.71 -3.37
N ALA A 60 -18.57 -7.91 -3.88
CA ALA A 60 -19.02 -7.55 -5.22
C ALA A 60 -18.72 -6.10 -5.62
N PHE A 61 -18.01 -5.91 -6.72
CA PHE A 61 -17.76 -4.61 -7.34
C PHE A 61 -18.89 -4.25 -8.30
N ALA A 62 -19.68 -3.24 -7.94
CA ALA A 62 -20.55 -2.54 -8.88
C ALA A 62 -19.74 -1.39 -9.51
N TYR A 63 -19.99 -1.10 -10.77
CA TYR A 63 -19.38 -0.01 -11.55
C TYR A 63 -19.56 1.36 -10.85
N GLN A 64 -18.66 1.67 -9.94
CA GLN A 64 -18.41 3.04 -9.46
C GLN A 64 -17.03 3.43 -9.97
N SER A 65 -16.82 4.73 -10.26
CA SER A 65 -15.48 5.25 -10.51
C SER A 65 -14.58 4.85 -9.33
N LEU A 66 -13.44 4.24 -9.64
CA LEU A 66 -12.50 3.80 -8.63
C LEU A 66 -11.81 5.01 -8.01
N LEU A 67 -11.62 5.03 -6.70
CA LEU A 67 -10.83 6.07 -6.03
C LEU A 67 -9.37 6.08 -6.50
N ALA A 68 -8.87 4.93 -6.92
CA ALA A 68 -7.56 4.80 -7.54
C ALA A 68 -7.45 5.58 -8.87
N ASP A 69 -8.56 5.77 -9.59
CA ASP A 69 -8.58 6.56 -10.82
C ASP A 69 -8.33 8.04 -10.55
N ASP A 70 -8.70 8.56 -9.37
CA ASP A 70 -8.40 9.93 -8.93
C ASP A 70 -6.88 10.19 -8.83
N LEU A 71 -6.09 9.14 -8.54
CA LEU A 71 -4.64 9.22 -8.37
C LEU A 71 -3.88 8.87 -9.65
N TYR A 72 -4.36 7.89 -10.39
CA TYR A 72 -3.66 7.30 -11.52
C TYR A 72 -4.32 7.55 -12.87
N GLY A 73 -5.51 8.16 -12.91
CA GLY A 73 -6.32 8.35 -14.10
C GLY A 73 -7.03 7.09 -14.56
N SER A 74 -6.36 5.94 -14.59
CA SER A 74 -6.94 4.64 -14.92
C SER A 74 -5.95 3.50 -14.71
N PHE A 75 -6.44 2.26 -14.63
CA PHE A 75 -5.58 1.07 -14.64
C PHE A 75 -4.68 1.00 -15.88
N ASP A 76 -5.21 1.31 -17.06
CA ASP A 76 -4.44 1.27 -18.30
C ASP A 76 -3.30 2.30 -18.31
N ASN A 77 -3.50 3.45 -17.66
CA ASN A 77 -2.45 4.44 -17.50
C ASN A 77 -1.33 3.90 -16.58
N VAL A 78 -1.68 3.37 -15.40
CA VAL A 78 -0.67 2.76 -14.52
C VAL A 78 0.08 1.64 -15.22
N LYS A 79 -0.62 0.80 -15.99
CA LYS A 79 -0.03 -0.33 -16.69
C LYS A 79 1.02 0.04 -17.72
N LYS A 80 0.93 1.25 -18.30
CA LYS A 80 1.95 1.78 -19.24
C LYS A 80 3.27 2.09 -18.54
N HIS A 81 3.20 2.53 -17.28
CA HIS A 81 4.36 2.94 -16.49
C HIS A 81 4.90 1.80 -15.62
N ILE A 82 4.00 1.07 -14.96
CA ILE A 82 4.32 -0.02 -14.02
C ILE A 82 3.89 -1.35 -14.67
N ALA A 83 4.76 -1.93 -15.49
CA ALA A 83 4.42 -3.07 -16.34
C ALA A 83 3.97 -4.33 -15.55
N ASN A 84 4.44 -4.53 -14.33
CA ASN A 84 4.11 -5.69 -13.50
C ASN A 84 2.84 -5.51 -12.66
N ILE A 85 2.19 -4.33 -12.68
CA ILE A 85 0.93 -4.13 -11.96
C ILE A 85 -0.16 -5.06 -12.50
N THR A 86 -0.97 -5.59 -11.61
CA THR A 86 -2.13 -6.43 -11.95
C THR A 86 -3.42 -5.70 -11.64
N MET A 87 -4.51 -6.03 -12.35
CA MET A 87 -5.84 -5.51 -12.02
C MET A 87 -6.19 -5.85 -10.56
N LYS A 88 -5.81 -7.02 -10.07
CA LYS A 88 -6.04 -7.42 -8.68
C LYS A 88 -5.36 -6.44 -7.71
N SER A 89 -4.08 -6.08 -7.91
CA SER A 89 -3.38 -5.14 -7.05
C SER A 89 -3.96 -3.72 -7.13
N TYR A 90 -4.42 -3.30 -8.31
CA TYR A 90 -5.09 -2.02 -8.49
C TYR A 90 -6.40 -1.93 -7.72
N LEU A 91 -7.24 -2.96 -7.81
CA LEU A 91 -8.50 -3.04 -7.06
C LEU A 91 -8.27 -3.15 -5.54
N LEU A 92 -7.20 -3.80 -5.11
CA LEU A 92 -6.82 -3.84 -3.70
C LEU A 92 -6.38 -2.46 -3.19
N PHE A 93 -5.66 -1.71 -4.00
CA PHE A 93 -5.30 -0.32 -3.69
C PHE A 93 -6.56 0.55 -3.56
N ASP A 94 -7.50 0.44 -4.50
CA ASP A 94 -8.79 1.12 -4.44
C ASP A 94 -9.58 0.81 -3.15
N ALA A 95 -9.62 -0.46 -2.78
CA ALA A 95 -10.27 -0.89 -1.54
C ALA A 95 -9.59 -0.29 -0.29
N LYS A 96 -8.25 -0.12 -0.29
CA LYS A 96 -7.51 0.58 0.77
C LYS A 96 -7.81 2.07 0.81
N LEU A 97 -7.95 2.72 -0.33
CA LEU A 97 -8.39 4.12 -0.40
C LEU A 97 -9.81 4.27 0.17
N SER A 98 -10.70 3.33 -0.14
CA SER A 98 -12.07 3.31 0.41
C SER A 98 -12.07 3.14 1.92
N GLN A 99 -11.23 2.26 2.46
CA GLN A 99 -11.02 2.11 3.90
C GLN A 99 -10.48 3.40 4.51
N ALA A 100 -9.40 3.96 3.94
CA ALA A 100 -8.80 5.20 4.41
C ALA A 100 -9.80 6.36 4.47
N LYS A 101 -10.68 6.46 3.46
CA LYS A 101 -11.77 7.47 3.43
C LYS A 101 -12.74 7.30 4.60
N GLY A 102 -13.03 6.06 5.00
CA GLY A 102 -13.85 5.74 6.17
C GLY A 102 -13.15 6.09 7.49
N ASP A 103 -11.89 5.69 7.63
CA ASP A 103 -11.14 5.79 8.89
C ASP A 103 -10.64 7.23 9.16
N LEU A 104 -10.26 7.98 8.13
CA LEU A 104 -9.78 9.35 8.24
C LEU A 104 -10.94 10.39 8.30
N GLY A 105 -12.08 10.08 7.72
CA GLY A 105 -13.14 11.03 7.47
C GLY A 105 -12.80 11.97 6.29
N LYS A 106 -13.78 12.79 5.87
CA LYS A 106 -13.70 13.52 4.60
C LYS A 106 -12.50 14.47 4.50
N GLU A 107 -12.29 15.32 5.50
CA GLU A 107 -11.27 16.38 5.46
C GLU A 107 -9.85 15.80 5.46
N GLN A 108 -9.55 14.91 6.40
CA GLN A 108 -8.23 14.25 6.48
C GLN A 108 -7.97 13.35 5.27
N TYR A 109 -9.01 12.74 4.69
CA TYR A 109 -8.86 11.94 3.48
C TYR A 109 -8.47 12.79 2.27
N GLU A 110 -9.03 13.98 2.09
CA GLU A 110 -8.62 14.86 0.99
C GLU A 110 -7.16 15.30 1.15
N GLN A 111 -6.74 15.69 2.36
CA GLN A 111 -5.34 16.01 2.64
C GLN A 111 -4.41 14.81 2.38
N PHE A 112 -4.77 13.63 2.87
CA PHE A 112 -4.04 12.38 2.60
C PHE A 112 -3.92 12.12 1.10
N LYS A 113 -5.01 12.30 0.34
CA LYS A 113 -5.04 12.09 -1.10
C LYS A 113 -4.11 13.05 -1.86
N GLU A 114 -4.07 14.32 -1.46
CA GLU A 114 -3.15 15.32 -2.05
C GLU A 114 -1.69 14.92 -1.87
N VAL A 115 -1.29 14.52 -0.66
CA VAL A 115 0.06 14.05 -0.40
C VAL A 115 0.35 12.73 -1.13
N LEU A 116 -0.60 11.80 -1.12
CA LEU A 116 -0.45 10.51 -1.81
C LEU A 116 -0.33 10.70 -3.33
N TYR A 117 -0.96 11.72 -3.91
CA TYR A 117 -0.85 12.06 -5.33
C TYR A 117 0.59 12.36 -5.74
N VAL A 118 1.37 13.08 -4.93
CA VAL A 118 2.79 13.34 -5.20
C VAL A 118 3.56 12.02 -5.30
N ILE A 119 3.35 11.11 -4.35
CA ILE A 119 4.04 9.82 -4.32
C ILE A 119 3.62 8.93 -5.50
N THR A 120 2.33 8.88 -5.81
CA THR A 120 1.84 8.06 -6.94
C THR A 120 2.30 8.60 -8.29
N ASN A 121 2.36 9.92 -8.47
CA ASN A 121 2.93 10.56 -9.64
C ASN A 121 4.41 10.24 -9.80
N ALA A 122 5.19 10.38 -8.72
CA ALA A 122 6.61 10.01 -8.75
C ALA A 122 6.82 8.55 -9.18
N LYS A 123 5.94 7.64 -8.74
CA LYS A 123 5.98 6.23 -9.17
C LYS A 123 5.65 6.02 -10.65
N LEU A 124 4.77 6.83 -11.22
CA LEU A 124 4.48 6.80 -12.65
C LEU A 124 5.65 7.35 -13.46
N GLU A 125 6.34 8.36 -12.97
CA GLU A 125 7.40 9.05 -13.68
C GLU A 125 8.76 8.35 -13.55
N PHE A 126 9.13 7.95 -12.34
CA PHE A 126 10.47 7.44 -12.00
C PHE A 126 10.48 5.96 -11.61
N GLY A 127 9.31 5.32 -11.49
CA GLY A 127 9.21 3.92 -11.06
C GLY A 127 9.68 2.93 -12.12
N ASP A 128 10.29 1.84 -11.67
CA ASP A 128 10.62 0.68 -12.49
C ASP A 128 9.34 -0.11 -12.89
N LYS A 129 9.52 -1.25 -13.56
CA LYS A 129 8.41 -2.15 -13.93
C LYS A 129 7.56 -2.65 -12.75
N ASN A 130 8.05 -2.53 -11.51
CA ASN A 130 7.36 -2.90 -10.27
C ASN A 130 6.82 -1.67 -9.51
N GLY A 131 7.14 -0.45 -9.97
CA GLY A 131 6.80 0.81 -9.33
C GLY A 131 7.77 1.22 -8.20
N ASN A 132 8.96 0.61 -8.12
CA ASN A 132 10.01 1.04 -7.20
C ASN A 132 10.83 2.16 -7.82
N ILE A 133 11.21 3.16 -7.04
CA ILE A 133 11.98 4.32 -7.48
C ILE A 133 13.45 4.16 -7.11
N ASP A 134 14.35 4.27 -8.09
CA ASP A 134 15.78 4.50 -7.81
C ASP A 134 15.99 6.00 -7.57
N TYR A 135 15.93 6.42 -6.33
CA TYR A 135 16.07 7.83 -5.95
C TYR A 135 17.42 8.43 -6.30
N SER A 136 18.44 7.61 -6.57
CA SER A 136 19.73 8.13 -7.06
C SER A 136 19.67 8.70 -8.49
N GLN A 137 18.60 8.39 -9.21
CA GLN A 137 18.35 8.86 -10.58
C GLN A 137 17.29 9.98 -10.65
N VAL A 138 16.65 10.31 -9.53
CA VAL A 138 15.61 11.35 -9.47
C VAL A 138 16.27 12.73 -9.43
N PRO A 139 15.80 13.70 -10.23
CA PRO A 139 16.29 15.09 -10.16
C PRO A 139 16.11 15.68 -8.75
N SER A 140 17.04 16.51 -8.31
CA SER A 140 17.08 17.02 -6.92
C SER A 140 15.79 17.75 -6.52
N GLU A 141 15.18 18.50 -7.41
CA GLU A 141 13.92 19.21 -7.15
C GLU A 141 12.77 18.25 -6.87
N ASN A 142 12.62 17.21 -7.70
CA ASN A 142 11.60 16.18 -7.51
C ASN A 142 11.88 15.34 -6.25
N LEU A 143 13.17 15.07 -5.94
CA LEU A 143 13.56 14.33 -4.76
C LEU A 143 13.14 15.05 -3.46
N GLU A 144 13.31 16.37 -3.39
CA GLU A 144 12.90 17.15 -2.22
C GLU A 144 11.37 17.16 -2.07
N GLU A 145 10.62 17.28 -3.18
CA GLU A 145 9.16 17.19 -3.16
C GLU A 145 8.67 15.82 -2.68
N ILE A 146 9.27 14.74 -3.19
CA ILE A 146 8.94 13.37 -2.76
C ILE A 146 9.28 13.17 -1.29
N LYS A 147 10.43 13.65 -0.82
CA LYS A 147 10.80 13.59 0.59
C LYS A 147 9.78 14.28 1.47
N ALA A 148 9.39 15.51 1.12
CA ALA A 148 8.36 16.24 1.85
C ALA A 148 7.04 15.45 1.90
N ALA A 149 6.63 14.86 0.78
CA ALA A 149 5.44 14.01 0.73
C ALA A 149 5.58 12.76 1.59
N LEU A 150 6.76 12.11 1.62
CA LEU A 150 7.04 10.98 2.51
C LEU A 150 6.96 11.36 3.98
N TYR A 151 7.44 12.56 4.35
CA TYR A 151 7.30 13.11 5.70
C TYR A 151 5.83 13.31 6.11
N ASP A 152 5.05 13.88 5.22
CA ASP A 152 3.68 14.28 5.53
C ASP A 152 2.69 13.13 5.50
N ILE A 153 2.99 12.05 4.75
CA ILE A 153 2.09 10.91 4.65
C ILE A 153 2.18 9.94 5.83
N GLN A 154 3.34 9.89 6.54
CA GLN A 154 3.55 8.89 7.61
C GLN A 154 2.46 8.91 8.70
N PRO A 155 2.03 10.05 9.26
CA PRO A 155 0.99 10.06 10.29
C PRO A 155 -0.34 9.46 9.82
N TYR A 156 -0.65 9.54 8.53
CA TYR A 156 -1.84 8.91 7.97
C TYR A 156 -1.68 7.39 7.93
N PHE A 157 -0.51 6.90 7.48
CA PHE A 157 -0.23 5.46 7.47
C PHE A 157 -0.20 4.88 8.88
N ASP A 158 0.43 5.57 9.83
CA ASP A 158 0.45 5.17 11.23
C ASP A 158 -0.98 4.99 11.77
N LYS A 159 -1.85 5.98 11.53
CA LYS A 159 -3.25 5.92 11.92
C LYS A 159 -4.01 4.79 11.23
N LEU A 160 -3.81 4.59 9.91
CA LEU A 160 -4.49 3.56 9.14
C LEU A 160 -4.01 2.13 9.50
N ASN A 161 -2.81 2.01 10.07
CA ASN A 161 -2.26 0.76 10.57
C ASN A 161 -2.53 0.50 12.07
N ASP A 162 -3.25 1.42 12.74
CA ASP A 162 -3.47 1.40 14.19
C ASP A 162 -2.16 1.38 14.99
N GLU A 163 -1.16 2.11 14.53
CA GLU A 163 0.15 2.28 15.15
C GLU A 163 0.21 3.62 15.91
N LEU A 164 1.19 3.77 16.80
CA LEU A 164 1.52 5.06 17.39
C LEU A 164 2.10 5.97 16.30
N SER A 165 1.78 7.28 16.37
CA SER A 165 2.32 8.23 15.40
C SER A 165 3.84 8.26 15.43
N SER A 166 4.48 7.98 14.30
CA SER A 166 5.92 8.06 14.13
C SER A 166 6.46 9.45 14.50
N LYS A 167 5.71 10.53 14.19
CA LYS A 167 6.06 11.91 14.57
C LYS A 167 6.02 12.16 16.09
N GLU A 168 5.31 11.32 16.87
CA GLU A 168 5.21 11.47 18.32
C GLU A 168 6.23 10.58 19.06
N VAL A 169 6.54 9.41 18.53
CA VAL A 169 7.43 8.44 19.21
C VAL A 169 8.90 8.57 18.79
N LEU A 170 9.19 9.27 17.69
CA LEU A 170 10.55 9.51 17.21
C LEU A 170 10.98 10.95 17.49
N THR A 171 12.28 11.15 17.73
CA THR A 171 12.87 12.49 17.66
C THR A 171 12.91 12.98 16.21
N ALA A 172 13.13 14.27 15.99
CA ALA A 172 13.24 14.84 14.64
C ALA A 172 14.37 14.17 13.83
N GLU A 173 15.50 13.86 14.48
CA GLU A 173 16.63 13.18 13.86
C GLU A 173 16.31 11.71 13.51
N GLU A 174 15.64 10.98 14.41
CA GLU A 174 15.20 9.61 14.15
C GLU A 174 14.15 9.57 13.02
N PHE A 175 13.29 10.58 12.96
CA PHE A 175 12.29 10.65 11.88
C PHE A 175 12.94 10.93 10.52
N GLU A 176 13.97 11.80 10.46
CA GLU A 176 14.76 12.00 9.25
C GLU A 176 15.46 10.70 8.81
N GLN A 177 16.08 9.99 9.75
CA GLN A 177 16.70 8.69 9.49
C GLN A 177 15.68 7.66 8.98
N TYR A 178 14.46 7.70 9.50
CA TYR A 178 13.37 6.85 9.04
C TYR A 178 12.99 7.11 7.58
N ILE A 179 12.80 8.38 7.20
CA ILE A 179 12.51 8.75 5.81
C ILE A 179 13.67 8.36 4.88
N GLN A 180 14.91 8.62 5.32
CA GLN A 180 16.08 8.21 4.54
C GLN A 180 16.18 6.68 4.38
N ALA A 181 15.81 5.92 5.41
CA ALA A 181 15.75 4.47 5.35
C ALA A 181 14.70 3.97 4.34
N LEU A 182 13.51 4.59 4.28
CA LEU A 182 12.48 4.27 3.29
C LEU A 182 13.01 4.49 1.86
N ILE A 183 13.65 5.64 1.61
CA ILE A 183 14.26 5.99 0.32
C ILE A 183 15.34 4.98 -0.07
N THR A 184 16.26 4.70 0.86
CA THR A 184 17.35 3.74 0.63
C THR A 184 16.82 2.36 0.32
N TYR A 185 15.84 1.91 1.09
CA TYR A 185 15.22 0.61 0.91
C TYR A 185 14.57 0.47 -0.47
N GLU A 186 13.77 1.45 -0.89
CA GLU A 186 13.13 1.44 -2.19
C GLU A 186 14.13 1.55 -3.35
N THR A 187 15.19 2.35 -3.18
CA THR A 187 16.30 2.44 -4.15
C THR A 187 16.93 1.06 -4.39
N VAL A 188 17.17 0.30 -3.32
CA VAL A 188 17.72 -1.07 -3.46
C VAL A 188 16.73 -2.00 -4.14
N MET A 189 15.44 -1.91 -3.82
CA MET A 189 14.38 -2.66 -4.52
C MET A 189 14.37 -2.37 -6.01
N ALA A 190 14.48 -1.09 -6.41
CA ALA A 190 14.54 -0.68 -7.80
C ALA A 190 15.79 -1.25 -8.50
N LYS A 191 16.96 -1.11 -7.88
CA LYS A 191 18.24 -1.59 -8.43
C LYS A 191 18.32 -3.11 -8.57
N THR A 192 17.66 -3.85 -7.68
CA THR A 192 17.58 -5.32 -7.76
C THR A 192 16.46 -5.78 -8.72
N GLY A 193 15.52 -4.89 -9.08
CA GLY A 193 14.41 -5.18 -9.98
C GLY A 193 13.40 -6.19 -9.44
N VAL A 194 13.32 -6.34 -8.11
CA VAL A 194 12.42 -7.29 -7.43
C VAL A 194 11.17 -6.59 -6.93
N SER A 195 10.07 -7.36 -6.83
CA SER A 195 8.79 -6.86 -6.31
C SER A 195 8.57 -7.16 -4.81
N SER A 196 9.50 -7.89 -4.20
CA SER A 196 9.48 -8.25 -2.78
C SER A 196 10.88 -8.10 -2.19
N PRO A 197 11.00 -7.93 -0.84
CA PRO A 197 12.30 -7.76 -0.21
C PRO A 197 13.29 -8.84 -0.62
N PRO A 198 14.46 -8.47 -1.16
CA PRO A 198 15.48 -9.43 -1.52
C PRO A 198 16.16 -10.02 -0.29
N GLU A 199 16.61 -11.26 -0.40
CA GLU A 199 17.63 -11.77 0.55
C GLU A 199 18.92 -10.99 0.35
N ILE A 200 19.72 -10.83 1.41
CA ILE A 200 20.91 -9.96 1.38
C ILE A 200 21.91 -10.37 0.29
N GLU A 201 22.00 -11.65 0.00
CA GLU A 201 22.87 -12.20 -1.03
C GLU A 201 22.47 -11.82 -2.46
N MET A 202 21.21 -11.42 -2.65
CA MET A 202 20.69 -10.93 -3.93
C MET A 202 20.95 -9.42 -4.13
N VAL A 203 21.30 -8.72 -3.06
CA VAL A 203 21.63 -7.30 -3.11
C VAL A 203 23.07 -7.12 -3.58
N PRO A 204 23.35 -6.21 -4.55
CA PRO A 204 24.71 -5.88 -4.93
C PRO A 204 25.59 -5.55 -3.71
N ILE A 205 26.83 -6.04 -3.70
CA ILE A 205 27.70 -6.00 -2.52
C ILE A 205 27.93 -4.58 -1.98
N ASP A 206 28.00 -3.61 -2.88
CA ASP A 206 28.14 -2.18 -2.59
C ASP A 206 26.89 -1.54 -1.96
N LEU A 207 25.76 -2.21 -2.02
CA LEU A 207 24.47 -1.77 -1.47
C LEU A 207 24.06 -2.54 -0.21
N GLN A 208 24.72 -3.65 0.11
CA GLN A 208 24.31 -4.53 1.22
C GLN A 208 24.34 -3.82 2.57
N GLU A 209 25.39 -3.06 2.86
CA GLU A 209 25.51 -2.31 4.12
C GLU A 209 24.40 -1.27 4.25
N ALA A 210 24.17 -0.46 3.21
CA ALA A 210 23.11 0.55 3.20
C ALA A 210 21.73 -0.08 3.35
N PHE A 211 21.49 -1.21 2.69
CA PHE A 211 20.24 -1.96 2.77
C PHE A 211 19.99 -2.53 4.17
N MET A 212 21.01 -3.12 4.80
CA MET A 212 20.91 -3.63 6.16
C MET A 212 20.66 -2.52 7.17
N ASN A 213 21.37 -1.39 7.05
CA ASN A 213 21.15 -0.23 7.90
C ASN A 213 19.72 0.31 7.76
N ALA A 214 19.23 0.44 6.54
CA ALA A 214 17.84 0.85 6.30
C ALA A 214 16.85 -0.12 6.96
N ARG A 215 17.03 -1.43 6.80
CA ARG A 215 16.19 -2.44 7.46
C ARG A 215 16.19 -2.32 8.98
N ASN A 216 17.35 -2.12 9.58
CA ASN A 216 17.48 -1.96 11.03
C ASN A 216 16.74 -0.72 11.53
N VAL A 217 16.82 0.41 10.81
CA VAL A 217 16.07 1.62 11.15
C VAL A 217 14.56 1.37 11.03
N LEU A 218 14.10 0.73 9.96
CA LEU A 218 12.69 0.41 9.78
C LEU A 218 12.17 -0.53 10.89
N GLU A 219 12.95 -1.52 11.32
CA GLU A 219 12.59 -2.42 12.41
C GLU A 219 12.53 -1.67 13.75
N TYR A 220 13.50 -0.81 14.03
CA TYR A 220 13.52 0.05 15.21
C TYR A 220 12.28 0.95 15.30
N VAL A 221 11.91 1.61 14.21
CA VAL A 221 10.71 2.44 14.15
C VAL A 221 9.46 1.63 14.45
N ASN A 222 9.33 0.46 13.84
CA ASN A 222 8.22 -0.45 14.11
C ASN A 222 8.11 -0.85 15.57
N GLU A 223 9.24 -1.12 16.22
CA GLU A 223 9.23 -1.47 17.64
C GLU A 223 8.73 -0.31 18.50
N LYS A 224 9.15 0.93 18.17
CA LYS A 224 8.68 2.14 18.85
C LYS A 224 7.19 2.42 18.65
N GLN A 225 6.67 2.13 17.44
CA GLN A 225 5.26 2.38 17.11
C GLN A 225 4.28 1.32 17.62
N ARG A 226 4.77 0.19 18.10
CA ARG A 226 3.89 -0.85 18.67
C ARG A 226 3.23 -0.35 19.95
N LYS A 227 1.89 -0.38 19.97
CA LYS A 227 1.13 -0.24 21.21
C LYS A 227 1.45 -1.43 22.10
N ILE A 228 1.94 -1.16 23.31
CA ILE A 228 2.12 -2.19 24.36
C ILE A 228 0.72 -2.48 24.88
N ASN A 229 0.15 -3.61 24.47
CA ASN A 229 -1.12 -4.14 25.01
C ASN A 229 -0.87 -4.88 26.32
#